data_58f162ff1127157734fa81baa6fbacf2
#
_entry.id   58f162ff1127157734fa81baa6fbacf2
#
_cell.length_a   1.000
_cell.length_b   1.000
_cell.length_c   1.000
_cell.angle_alpha   90.00
_cell.angle_beta   90.00
_cell.angle_gamma   90.00
#
_symmetry.space_group_name_H-M   'P 1'
#
loop_
_entity.id
_entity.type
_entity.pdbx_description
1 polymer ?
#
loop_
_entity_poly.entity_id
_entity_poly.type
_entity_poly.pdbx_seq_one_letter_code
_entity_poly.pdbx_strand_id
1 'polypeptide(L)'
;MVQTLTLPSRPLRSLLLLLPLLSAQPGSKVDYGVADPDLLVQLAEDAEAVIGTVQLGSSAIGQLMAHAAPEIEDRTVCSDTVEALGWLLSELNDAAATLMVLMAETRQSTVDYAPPKRVVVVAPKF
;
A
#
# COMPACT_ATOMS: atom_id res chain seq x y z
N MET A 1 19.67 -18.30 -19.58
CA MET A 1 18.66 -17.33 -19.08
C MET A 1 18.66 -17.37 -17.57
N VAL A 2 19.22 -16.37 -16.94
CA VAL A 2 19.12 -16.21 -15.49
C VAL A 2 17.75 -15.59 -15.23
N GLN A 3 16.82 -16.40 -14.78
CA GLN A 3 15.60 -15.84 -14.21
C GLN A 3 15.98 -15.15 -12.90
N THR A 4 16.01 -13.84 -12.94
CA THR A 4 16.05 -13.06 -11.72
C THR A 4 14.72 -13.33 -11.00
N LEU A 5 14.77 -14.15 -9.97
CA LEU A 5 13.66 -14.27 -9.03
C LEU A 5 13.50 -12.88 -8.37
N THR A 6 12.71 -12.03 -8.99
CA THR A 6 12.16 -10.87 -8.30
C THR A 6 11.25 -11.42 -7.22
N LEU A 7 11.73 -11.40 -5.99
CA LEU A 7 10.87 -11.63 -4.83
C LEU A 7 9.65 -10.74 -4.97
N PRO A 8 8.43 -11.27 -4.80
CA PRO A 8 7.24 -10.45 -4.89
C PRO A 8 7.38 -9.29 -3.92
N SER A 9 7.23 -8.08 -4.44
CA SER A 9 7.17 -6.87 -3.62
C SER A 9 6.08 -7.04 -2.57
N ARG A 10 6.39 -6.76 -1.32
CA ARG A 10 5.45 -6.77 -0.20
C ARG A 10 5.23 -5.34 0.30
N PRO A 11 4.50 -4.52 -0.46
CA PRO A 11 4.39 -3.09 -0.15
C PRO A 11 3.72 -2.82 1.19
N LEU A 12 2.73 -3.60 1.58
CA LEU A 12 2.07 -3.44 2.88
C LEU A 12 3.03 -3.74 4.03
N ARG A 13 3.81 -4.81 3.94
CA ARG A 13 4.83 -5.14 4.94
C ARG A 13 5.89 -4.04 5.02
N SER A 14 6.40 -3.59 3.88
CA SER A 14 7.35 -2.49 3.79
C SER A 14 6.79 -1.23 4.45
N LEU A 15 5.57 -0.85 4.12
CA LEU A 15 4.88 0.31 4.69
C LEU A 15 4.80 0.22 6.21
N LEU A 16 4.36 -0.92 6.76
CA LEU A 16 4.22 -1.12 8.20
C LEU A 16 5.56 -1.06 8.94
N LEU A 17 6.64 -1.51 8.31
CA LEU A 17 7.98 -1.45 8.88
C LEU A 17 8.60 -0.05 8.80
N LEU A 18 8.25 0.74 7.80
CA LEU A 18 8.79 2.07 7.57
C LEU A 18 8.03 3.18 8.32
N LEU A 19 6.72 3.02 8.55
CA LEU A 19 5.91 4.03 9.23
C LEU A 19 6.46 4.44 10.60
N PRO A 20 6.92 3.51 11.48
CA PRO A 20 7.50 3.89 12.77
C PRO A 20 8.78 4.71 12.67
N LEU A 21 9.45 4.73 11.52
CA LEU A 21 10.65 5.52 11.28
C LEU A 21 10.35 7.01 11.03
N LEU A 22 9.08 7.36 10.82
CA LEU A 22 8.66 8.75 10.72
C LEU A 22 8.74 9.39 12.11
N SER A 23 9.39 10.56 12.18
CA SER A 23 9.44 11.36 13.40
C SER A 23 8.09 11.98 13.68
N ALA A 24 7.44 11.55 14.76
CA ALA A 24 6.22 12.17 15.25
C ALA A 24 6.57 13.14 16.40
N GLN A 25 6.07 14.35 16.31
CA GLN A 25 6.15 15.29 17.44
C GLN A 25 5.09 14.95 18.51
N PRO A 26 5.36 15.19 19.80
CA PRO A 26 4.34 15.01 20.83
C PRO A 26 3.16 15.94 20.52
N GLY A 27 2.00 15.34 20.21
CA GLY A 27 0.78 16.06 19.85
C GLY A 27 0.22 15.76 18.46
N SER A 28 0.73 14.74 17.75
CA SER A 28 0.10 14.03 16.63
C SER A 28 0.38 14.48 15.19
N LYS A 29 1.28 15.42 14.92
CA LYS A 29 1.66 15.71 13.53
C LYS A 29 3.02 15.13 13.20
N VAL A 30 3.09 14.36 12.14
CA VAL A 30 4.35 13.91 11.55
C VAL A 30 5.07 15.12 10.96
N ASP A 31 6.31 15.36 11.37
CA ASP A 31 7.14 16.38 10.75
C ASP A 31 7.89 15.80 9.55
N TYR A 32 7.29 15.95 8.37
CA TYR A 32 7.89 15.48 7.12
C TYR A 32 9.16 16.25 6.74
N GLY A 33 9.38 17.45 7.32
CA GLY A 33 10.55 18.26 7.04
C GLY A 33 11.85 17.73 7.62
N VAL A 34 11.78 16.93 8.71
CA VAL A 34 12.94 16.28 9.34
C VAL A 34 13.12 14.82 8.96
N ALA A 35 12.15 14.24 8.22
CA ALA A 35 12.23 12.86 7.77
C ALA A 35 13.23 12.73 6.62
N ASP A 36 13.87 11.56 6.53
CA ASP A 36 14.72 11.21 5.40
C ASP A 36 13.88 11.23 4.09
N PRO A 37 14.27 12.03 3.07
CA PRO A 37 13.53 12.09 1.80
C PRO A 37 13.40 10.73 1.11
N ASP A 38 14.40 9.86 1.18
CA ASP A 38 14.35 8.51 0.61
C ASP A 38 13.28 7.67 1.30
N LEU A 39 13.12 7.80 2.62
CA LEU A 39 12.06 7.17 3.38
C LEU A 39 10.68 7.63 2.90
N LEU A 40 10.50 8.94 2.70
CA LEU A 40 9.23 9.50 2.24
C LEU A 40 8.87 9.03 0.83
N VAL A 41 9.84 8.97 -0.07
CA VAL A 41 9.64 8.43 -1.43
C VAL A 41 9.22 6.96 -1.37
N GLN A 42 9.89 6.15 -0.56
CA GLN A 42 9.54 4.73 -0.42
C GLN A 42 8.16 4.55 0.19
N LEU A 43 7.80 5.34 1.20
CA LEU A 43 6.46 5.31 1.79
C LEU A 43 5.38 5.65 0.77
N ALA A 44 5.61 6.65 -0.08
CA ALA A 44 4.67 7.03 -1.13
C ALA A 44 4.47 5.91 -2.15
N GLU A 45 5.55 5.25 -2.58
CA GLU A 45 5.50 4.12 -3.52
C GLU A 45 4.77 2.92 -2.92
N ASP A 46 5.08 2.58 -1.66
CA ASP A 46 4.42 1.48 -0.96
C ASP A 46 2.93 1.78 -0.74
N ALA A 47 2.59 3.00 -0.36
CA ALA A 47 1.20 3.42 -0.19
C ALA A 47 0.42 3.31 -1.51
N GLU A 48 1.00 3.79 -2.62
CA GLU A 48 0.38 3.68 -3.95
C GLU A 48 0.11 2.23 -4.33
N ALA A 49 1.07 1.33 -4.10
CA ALA A 49 0.93 -0.09 -4.40
C ALA A 49 -0.15 -0.74 -3.53
N VAL A 50 -0.23 -0.43 -2.24
CA VAL A 50 -1.28 -0.94 -1.34
C VAL A 50 -2.66 -0.43 -1.76
N ILE A 51 -2.79 0.86 -2.06
CA ILE A 51 -4.05 1.45 -2.55
C ILE A 51 -4.53 0.73 -3.80
N GLY A 52 -3.64 0.53 -4.78
CA GLY A 52 -3.95 -0.19 -6.01
C GLY A 52 -4.43 -1.62 -5.75
N THR A 53 -3.76 -2.34 -4.85
CA THR A 53 -4.15 -3.70 -4.45
C THR A 53 -5.53 -3.72 -3.79
N VAL A 54 -5.81 -2.78 -2.90
CA VAL A 54 -7.13 -2.66 -2.24
C VAL A 54 -8.22 -2.38 -3.26
N GLN A 55 -8.00 -1.44 -4.18
CA GLN A 55 -8.99 -1.09 -5.21
C GLN A 55 -9.29 -2.26 -6.15
N LEU A 56 -8.26 -2.92 -6.67
CA LEU A 56 -8.42 -4.06 -7.57
C LEU A 56 -9.04 -5.26 -6.85
N GLY A 57 -8.58 -5.55 -5.63
CA GLY A 57 -9.11 -6.65 -4.82
C GLY A 57 -10.57 -6.43 -4.41
N SER A 58 -10.93 -5.21 -4.02
CA SER A 58 -12.31 -4.85 -3.70
C SER A 58 -13.23 -5.00 -4.90
N SER A 59 -12.79 -4.58 -6.07
CA SER A 59 -13.54 -4.78 -7.33
C SER A 59 -13.76 -6.26 -7.65
N ALA A 60 -12.70 -7.07 -7.52
CA ALA A 60 -12.77 -8.51 -7.74
C ALA A 60 -13.74 -9.20 -6.77
N ILE A 61 -13.67 -8.84 -5.49
CA ILE A 61 -14.61 -9.36 -4.46
C ILE A 61 -16.04 -8.95 -4.79
N GLY A 62 -16.27 -7.71 -5.20
CA GLY A 62 -17.58 -7.23 -5.61
C GLY A 62 -18.17 -8.05 -6.77
N GLN A 63 -17.35 -8.37 -7.78
CA GLN A 63 -17.75 -9.22 -8.89
C GLN A 63 -18.10 -10.63 -8.44
N LEU A 64 -17.27 -11.23 -7.57
CA LEU A 64 -17.54 -12.55 -7.02
C LEU A 64 -18.83 -12.58 -6.21
N MET A 65 -19.10 -11.55 -5.40
CA MET A 65 -20.33 -11.43 -4.62
C MET A 65 -21.56 -11.29 -5.53
N ALA A 66 -21.45 -10.53 -6.61
CA ALA A 66 -22.53 -10.40 -7.58
C ALA A 66 -22.88 -11.74 -8.24
N HIS A 67 -21.87 -12.54 -8.59
CA HIS A 67 -22.05 -13.89 -9.13
C HIS A 67 -22.54 -14.89 -8.09
N ALA A 68 -22.21 -14.69 -6.82
CA ALA A 68 -22.64 -15.54 -5.71
C ALA A 68 -24.00 -15.13 -5.11
N ALA A 69 -24.67 -14.12 -5.67
CA ALA A 69 -25.92 -13.61 -5.12
C ALA A 69 -26.99 -14.69 -4.90
N PRO A 70 -27.22 -15.67 -5.82
CA PRO A 70 -28.17 -16.74 -5.57
C PRO A 70 -27.81 -17.61 -4.37
N GLU A 71 -26.54 -17.91 -4.17
CA GLU A 71 -26.04 -18.72 -3.06
C GLU A 71 -26.09 -17.95 -1.72
N ILE A 72 -26.04 -16.64 -1.75
CA ILE A 72 -26.23 -15.78 -0.58
C ILE A 72 -27.71 -15.77 -0.21
N GLU A 73 -28.59 -15.65 -1.20
CA GLU A 73 -30.05 -15.62 -1.02
C GLU A 73 -30.57 -16.94 -0.48
N ASP A 74 -30.11 -18.08 -0.99
CA ASP A 74 -30.51 -19.41 -0.54
C ASP A 74 -29.78 -19.90 0.72
N ARG A 75 -28.90 -19.05 1.27
CA ARG A 75 -28.08 -19.29 2.49
C ARG A 75 -27.01 -20.38 2.36
N THR A 76 -26.66 -20.80 1.15
CA THR A 76 -25.46 -21.63 0.91
C THR A 76 -24.21 -20.92 1.38
N VAL A 77 -24.15 -19.59 1.14
CA VAL A 77 -23.15 -18.71 1.76
C VAL A 77 -23.76 -18.08 3.01
N CYS A 78 -23.18 -18.37 4.16
CA CYS A 78 -23.66 -17.93 5.47
C CYS A 78 -23.64 -16.39 5.59
N SER A 79 -24.68 -15.84 6.26
CA SER A 79 -24.76 -14.39 6.52
C SER A 79 -23.57 -13.86 7.32
N ASP A 80 -23.03 -14.66 8.24
CA ASP A 80 -21.83 -14.29 9.02
C ASP A 80 -20.60 -14.12 8.14
N THR A 81 -20.48 -14.94 7.09
CA THR A 81 -19.40 -14.82 6.09
C THR A 81 -19.51 -13.52 5.31
N VAL A 82 -20.72 -13.16 4.87
CA VAL A 82 -21.00 -11.90 4.15
C VAL A 82 -20.71 -10.70 5.04
N GLU A 83 -21.15 -10.74 6.31
CA GLU A 83 -20.90 -9.69 7.29
C GLU A 83 -19.41 -9.49 7.53
N ALA A 84 -18.66 -10.57 7.79
CA ALA A 84 -17.21 -10.52 8.01
C ALA A 84 -16.47 -9.93 6.81
N LEU A 85 -16.87 -10.32 5.59
CA LEU A 85 -16.30 -9.80 4.35
C LEU A 85 -16.61 -8.32 4.18
N GLY A 86 -17.82 -7.89 4.51
CA GLY A 86 -18.22 -6.49 4.48
C GLY A 86 -17.38 -5.62 5.42
N TRP A 87 -17.15 -6.08 6.66
CA TRP A 87 -16.27 -5.39 7.60
C TRP A 87 -14.83 -5.31 7.12
N LEU A 88 -14.29 -6.40 6.57
CA LEU A 88 -12.95 -6.39 6.01
C LEU A 88 -12.81 -5.37 4.87
N LEU A 89 -13.78 -5.32 3.96
CA LEU A 89 -13.76 -4.36 2.86
C LEU A 89 -13.84 -2.91 3.36
N SER A 90 -14.67 -2.65 4.38
CA SER A 90 -14.78 -1.34 5.01
C SER A 90 -13.45 -0.90 5.61
N GLU A 91 -12.81 -1.76 6.41
CA GLU A 91 -11.51 -1.48 7.03
C GLU A 91 -10.42 -1.24 5.99
N LEU A 92 -10.36 -2.08 4.95
CA LEU A 92 -9.35 -1.94 3.90
C LEU A 92 -9.53 -0.65 3.10
N ASN A 93 -10.77 -0.26 2.81
CA ASN A 93 -11.04 0.99 2.07
C ASN A 93 -10.77 2.22 2.93
N ASP A 94 -11.07 2.19 4.22
CA ASP A 94 -10.71 3.25 5.15
C ASP A 94 -9.19 3.40 5.27
N ALA A 95 -8.47 2.28 5.36
CA ALA A 95 -7.02 2.27 5.35
C ALA A 95 -6.45 2.86 4.04
N ALA A 96 -7.03 2.49 2.90
CA ALA A 96 -6.62 3.04 1.60
C ALA A 96 -6.84 4.56 1.52
N ALA A 97 -7.95 5.07 2.04
CA ALA A 97 -8.22 6.51 2.11
C ALA A 97 -7.18 7.23 2.98
N THR A 98 -6.81 6.66 4.12
CA THR A 98 -5.75 7.19 4.98
C THR A 98 -4.39 7.19 4.28
N LEU A 99 -4.08 6.11 3.56
CA LEU A 99 -2.84 6.01 2.78
C LEU A 99 -2.78 7.01 1.63
N MET A 100 -3.91 7.37 1.03
CA MET A 100 -3.95 8.42 0.01
C MET A 100 -3.53 9.77 0.57
N VAL A 101 -3.94 10.10 1.78
CA VAL A 101 -3.51 11.32 2.47
C VAL A 101 -2.02 11.27 2.76
N LEU A 102 -1.52 10.17 3.31
CA LEU A 102 -0.09 9.96 3.57
C LEU A 102 0.74 10.10 2.29
N MET A 103 0.29 9.48 1.21
CA MET A 103 0.96 9.55 -0.08
C MET A 103 1.04 10.97 -0.62
N ALA A 104 -0.06 11.73 -0.53
CA ALA A 104 -0.11 13.12 -0.98
C ALA A 104 0.84 14.00 -0.15
N GLU A 105 0.85 13.84 1.16
CA GLU A 105 1.71 14.62 2.06
C GLU A 105 3.19 14.29 1.85
N THR A 106 3.54 13.02 1.71
CA THR A 106 4.93 12.60 1.46
C THR A 106 5.44 13.07 0.11
N ARG A 107 4.61 13.01 -0.93
CA ARG A 107 4.95 13.50 -2.28
C ARG A 107 5.12 15.02 -2.31
N GLN A 108 4.27 15.76 -1.61
CA GLN A 108 4.40 17.19 -1.51
C GLN A 108 5.70 17.59 -0.81
N SER A 109 6.10 16.87 0.22
CA SER A 109 7.34 17.12 0.96
C SER A 109 8.61 16.75 0.19
N THR A 110 8.48 15.94 -0.88
CA THR A 110 9.61 15.47 -1.69
C THR A 110 9.57 15.99 -3.14
N VAL A 111 8.75 16.98 -3.42
CA VAL A 111 8.56 17.51 -4.78
C VAL A 111 9.85 18.02 -5.41
N ASP A 112 10.72 18.64 -4.59
CA ASP A 112 12.00 19.20 -5.01
C ASP A 112 13.18 18.22 -4.78
N TYR A 113 12.89 17.00 -4.32
CA TYR A 113 13.92 16.02 -4.03
C TYR A 113 14.25 15.19 -5.27
N ALA A 114 15.50 15.24 -5.70
CA ALA A 114 16.05 14.33 -6.70
C ALA A 114 16.86 13.24 -5.99
N PRO A 115 16.44 11.97 -6.04
CA PRO A 115 17.25 10.90 -5.46
C PRO A 115 18.60 10.85 -6.15
N PRO A 116 19.70 10.56 -5.41
CA PRO A 116 21.00 10.42 -6.00
C PRO A 116 20.94 9.34 -7.09
N LYS A 117 21.45 9.67 -8.28
CA LYS A 117 21.55 8.69 -9.37
C LYS A 117 22.33 7.49 -8.85
N ARG A 118 21.71 6.34 -8.80
CA ARG A 118 22.44 5.11 -8.56
C ARG A 118 23.47 4.97 -9.67
N VAL A 119 24.73 5.15 -9.31
CA VAL A 119 25.83 4.78 -10.20
C VAL A 119 25.75 3.27 -10.28
N VAL A 120 25.21 2.76 -11.39
CA VAL A 120 25.34 1.35 -11.70
C VAL A 120 26.83 1.17 -11.99
N VAL A 121 27.57 0.69 -11.01
CA VAL A 121 28.93 0.23 -11.25
C VAL A 121 28.80 -1.04 -12.08
N VAL A 122 28.90 -0.87 -13.38
CA VAL A 122 29.03 -2.03 -14.28
C VAL A 122 30.37 -2.65 -13.94
N ALA A 123 30.35 -3.84 -13.32
CA ALA A 123 31.57 -4.60 -13.10
C ALA A 123 32.28 -4.80 -14.44
N PRO A 124 33.60 -4.50 -14.53
CA PRO A 124 34.32 -4.70 -15.79
C PRO A 124 34.19 -6.16 -16.21
N LYS A 125 33.78 -6.36 -17.45
CA LYS A 125 33.82 -7.70 -18.06
C LYS A 125 35.27 -8.09 -18.30
N PHE A 126 35.71 -9.07 -17.59
CA PHE A 126 36.95 -9.76 -17.92
C PHE A 126 36.66 -10.87 -18.94
#